data_0d61e329c7aa1575ea604b67fee06a58
#
_entry.id   0d61e329c7aa1575ea604b67fee06a58
#
_cell.length_a   1.000
_cell.length_b   1.000
_cell.length_c   1.000
_cell.angle_alpha   90.00
_cell.angle_beta   90.00
_cell.angle_gamma   90.00
#
_symmetry.space_group_name_H-M   'P 1'
#
loop_
_entity.id
_entity.type
_entity.pdbx_description
1 polymer ?
#
loop_
_entity_poly.entity_id
_entity_poly.type
_entity_poly.pdbx_seq_one_letter_code
_entity_poly.pdbx_strand_id
1 'polypeptide(L)'
;MYLCTYLHTRILIHVRRRQSRNTENDFIPGGPHVGVRDGNSVIKGNTNTYLESKHELDPPMWASKVRFLPYSYHRRTVCMRVELYGCPWNDGIVSYSMPQGDKRSNWEFFDATYDGYWDGQLLRGLGQLTDGKIGPDNFKMSYYDYDRGQGWVGWRNDTRSGHPLEIKFEFDHVREFSAVHIYCNNQFTKEVQVFSEVSIMFSVGGKYYTGDPIVYSYMEDKIFEQSRNITIKLHHRIGKFVKLRFSFAAKWIMISEITFDSGKLFKFYSSPNFKTFTIF
;
A
#
# COMPACT_ATOMS: atom_id res chain seq x y z
N MET A 1 25.61 -3.48 -32.44
CA MET A 1 26.76 -4.00 -31.70
C MET A 1 27.41 -2.80 -30.98
N TYR A 2 27.04 -2.57 -29.73
CA TYR A 2 27.57 -1.45 -28.94
C TYR A 2 28.71 -1.97 -28.10
N LEU A 3 29.92 -1.50 -28.38
CA LEU A 3 31.08 -1.77 -27.53
C LEU A 3 30.97 -0.92 -26.27
N CYS A 4 30.60 -1.54 -25.16
CA CYS A 4 30.76 -0.95 -23.83
C CYS A 4 32.19 -1.17 -23.35
N THR A 5 32.97 -0.10 -23.29
CA THR A 5 34.31 -0.14 -22.70
C THR A 5 34.19 -0.07 -21.16
N TYR A 6 34.89 -0.99 -20.51
CA TYR A 6 34.88 -1.29 -19.09
C TYR A 6 35.52 -0.28 -18.21
N LEU A 7 34.90 -0.10 -17.05
CA LEU A 7 35.56 0.59 -15.95
C LEU A 7 34.77 0.38 -14.65
N HIS A 8 35.48 0.27 -13.54
CA HIS A 8 34.97 0.11 -12.20
C HIS A 8 33.71 0.95 -11.96
N THR A 9 32.55 0.33 -12.14
CA THR A 9 31.27 1.01 -11.95
C THR A 9 30.87 0.85 -10.49
N ARG A 10 30.55 1.93 -9.84
CA ARG A 10 29.93 1.93 -8.52
C ARG A 10 28.46 2.25 -8.70
N ILE A 11 27.61 1.59 -7.95
CA ILE A 11 26.17 1.73 -8.06
C ILE A 11 25.62 2.16 -6.70
N LEU A 12 24.94 3.30 -6.68
CA LEU A 12 24.18 3.74 -5.52
C LEU A 12 22.73 3.26 -5.70
N ILE A 13 22.21 2.51 -4.75
CA ILE A 13 20.84 2.05 -4.77
C ILE A 13 20.02 2.95 -3.86
N HIS A 14 19.09 3.69 -4.45
CA HIS A 14 18.07 4.42 -3.71
C HIS A 14 16.81 3.58 -3.62
N VAL A 15 16.39 3.28 -2.41
CA VAL A 15 15.21 2.48 -2.14
C VAL A 15 14.13 3.36 -1.55
N ARG A 16 12.97 3.40 -2.19
CA ARG A 16 11.78 3.95 -1.58
C ARG A 16 11.14 2.86 -0.73
N ARG A 17 11.34 2.91 0.58
CA ARG A 17 10.56 2.07 1.50
C ARG A 17 9.08 2.44 1.36
N ARG A 18 8.21 1.44 1.40
CA ARG A 18 6.79 1.62 1.64
C ARG A 18 6.61 1.98 3.12
N GLN A 19 7.12 3.15 3.50
CA GLN A 19 6.81 3.74 4.80
C GLN A 19 5.85 4.87 4.55
N SER A 20 4.71 4.85 5.27
CA SER A 20 3.76 5.93 5.48
C SER A 20 3.91 7.10 4.49
N ARG A 21 2.99 7.15 3.60
CA ARG A 21 2.90 8.10 2.49
C ARG A 21 2.85 9.53 3.00
N ASN A 22 3.74 10.34 2.51
CA ASN A 22 3.46 11.74 2.19
C ASN A 22 4.39 12.15 1.05
N THR A 23 3.76 12.73 0.03
CA THR A 23 4.30 13.50 -1.10
C THR A 23 5.06 12.75 -2.20
N GLU A 24 4.56 12.94 -3.42
CA GLU A 24 5.09 12.45 -4.70
C GLU A 24 6.50 12.95 -5.06
N ASN A 25 7.10 13.85 -4.27
CA ASN A 25 8.35 14.53 -4.59
C ASN A 25 9.52 14.22 -3.66
N ASP A 26 9.37 13.37 -2.65
CA ASP A 26 10.45 13.12 -1.71
C ASP A 26 11.34 11.95 -2.13
N PHE A 27 12.16 12.17 -3.16
CA PHE A 27 13.52 11.70 -3.09
C PHE A 27 14.27 12.62 -2.13
N ILE A 28 14.23 12.32 -0.84
CA ILE A 28 15.03 13.03 0.15
C ILE A 28 16.49 12.71 -0.18
N PRO A 29 17.31 13.73 -0.57
CA PRO A 29 18.75 13.57 -0.54
C PRO A 29 19.10 13.37 0.94
N GLY A 30 19.45 12.15 1.36
CA GLY A 30 19.75 11.84 2.75
C GLY A 30 18.82 10.83 3.42
N GLY A 31 17.85 10.22 2.70
CA GLY A 31 17.15 9.03 3.18
C GLY A 31 18.14 7.88 3.47
N PRO A 32 17.76 6.89 4.32
CA PRO A 32 18.70 5.86 4.76
C PRO A 32 19.31 5.18 3.54
N HIS A 33 20.59 5.47 3.31
CA HIS A 33 21.40 4.76 2.35
C HIS A 33 21.54 3.33 2.88
N VAL A 34 20.97 2.36 2.17
CA VAL A 34 21.23 0.97 2.50
C VAL A 34 22.62 0.66 2.01
N GLY A 35 23.57 0.78 2.91
CA GLY A 35 24.91 0.25 2.70
C GLY A 35 24.84 -1.28 2.77
N VAL A 36 25.43 -1.96 1.82
CA VAL A 36 25.97 -3.28 2.04
C VAL A 36 26.90 -3.17 3.26
N ARG A 37 27.06 -4.22 4.06
CA ARG A 37 27.76 -4.29 5.38
C ARG A 37 29.06 -3.48 5.55
N ASP A 38 29.63 -2.96 4.48
CA ASP A 38 30.92 -2.23 4.47
C ASP A 38 30.81 -0.73 4.77
N GLY A 39 29.67 -0.25 5.26
CA GLY A 39 29.48 1.16 5.64
C GLY A 39 29.46 2.16 4.47
N ASN A 40 29.65 1.71 3.23
CA ASN A 40 29.56 2.51 2.02
C ASN A 40 28.22 2.29 1.32
N SER A 41 27.50 3.35 1.08
CA SER A 41 26.25 3.37 0.31
C SER A 41 26.42 3.04 -1.18
N VAL A 42 27.61 2.60 -1.60
CA VAL A 42 28.01 2.35 -2.99
C VAL A 42 28.35 0.89 -3.18
N ILE A 43 27.65 0.21 -4.08
CA ILE A 43 27.90 -1.17 -4.45
C ILE A 43 28.93 -1.21 -5.59
N LYS A 44 29.92 -2.08 -5.48
CA LYS A 44 30.90 -2.28 -6.53
C LYS A 44 30.25 -3.03 -7.69
N GLY A 45 30.24 -2.42 -8.86
CA GLY A 45 29.70 -3.03 -10.09
C GLY A 45 30.72 -3.97 -10.76
N ASN A 46 30.39 -4.33 -11.99
CA ASN A 46 31.22 -5.22 -12.81
C ASN A 46 32.61 -4.65 -13.07
N THR A 47 33.60 -5.51 -13.12
CA THR A 47 34.96 -5.19 -13.52
C THR A 47 35.29 -5.62 -14.95
N ASN A 48 34.41 -6.42 -15.55
CA ASN A 48 34.51 -6.88 -16.94
C ASN A 48 33.11 -7.16 -17.54
N THR A 49 33.03 -7.55 -18.85
CA THR A 49 31.76 -7.79 -19.60
C THR A 49 31.15 -9.15 -19.38
N TYR A 50 31.89 -10.09 -18.88
CA TYR A 50 31.51 -11.50 -18.91
C TYR A 50 31.01 -12.00 -17.56
N LEU A 51 31.46 -11.37 -16.47
CA LEU A 51 31.16 -11.81 -15.11
C LEU A 51 30.11 -10.88 -14.50
N GLU A 52 29.07 -11.48 -13.94
CA GLU A 52 28.11 -10.79 -13.13
C GLU A 52 28.70 -10.38 -11.78
N SER A 53 28.35 -9.21 -11.30
CA SER A 53 28.66 -8.77 -9.93
C SER A 53 27.43 -8.97 -9.07
N LYS A 54 27.42 -10.02 -8.26
CA LYS A 54 26.29 -10.43 -7.44
C LYS A 54 26.45 -9.91 -6.01
N HIS A 55 25.39 -9.29 -5.50
CA HIS A 55 25.38 -8.72 -4.16
C HIS A 55 24.13 -9.12 -3.41
N GLU A 56 24.30 -9.58 -2.18
CA GLU A 56 23.21 -9.81 -1.25
C GLU A 56 22.95 -8.53 -0.46
N LEU A 57 21.68 -8.20 -0.30
CA LEU A 57 21.25 -7.08 0.53
C LEU A 57 20.88 -7.60 1.92
N ASP A 58 21.69 -7.24 2.91
CA ASP A 58 21.46 -7.59 4.31
C ASP A 58 21.40 -6.30 5.16
N PRO A 59 20.27 -5.98 5.80
CA PRO A 59 19.03 -6.75 5.79
C PRO A 59 18.27 -6.68 4.44
N PRO A 60 17.40 -7.67 4.14
CA PRO A 60 16.53 -7.64 2.97
C PRO A 60 15.70 -6.38 2.93
N MET A 61 15.52 -5.81 1.73
CA MET A 61 14.79 -4.56 1.56
C MET A 61 13.40 -4.77 1.00
N TRP A 62 12.46 -4.01 1.53
CA TRP A 62 11.11 -3.89 1.01
C TRP A 62 11.02 -2.59 0.20
N ALA A 63 10.69 -2.69 -1.08
CA ALA A 63 10.63 -1.53 -1.95
C ALA A 63 9.53 -1.68 -3.00
N SER A 64 8.82 -0.60 -3.27
CA SER A 64 7.91 -0.49 -4.41
C SER A 64 8.61 0.05 -5.66
N LYS A 65 9.68 0.82 -5.48
CA LYS A 65 10.50 1.39 -6.54
C LYS A 65 11.97 1.35 -6.14
N VAL A 66 12.81 0.94 -7.07
CA VAL A 66 14.28 0.91 -6.90
C VAL A 66 14.89 1.81 -7.97
N ARG A 67 15.80 2.69 -7.58
CA ARG A 67 16.57 3.53 -8.50
C ARG A 67 18.04 3.19 -8.37
N PHE A 68 18.66 2.91 -9.52
CA PHE A 68 20.10 2.70 -9.63
C PHE A 68 20.74 4.00 -10.11
N LEU A 69 21.81 4.43 -9.44
CA LEU A 69 22.63 5.55 -9.85
C LEU A 69 23.99 5.02 -10.22
N PRO A 70 24.29 4.84 -11.52
CA PRO A 70 25.60 4.39 -11.95
C PRO A 70 26.63 5.49 -11.73
N TYR A 71 27.77 5.13 -11.22
CA TYR A 71 28.91 6.00 -11.02
C TYR A 71 30.16 5.41 -11.66
N SER A 72 30.89 6.23 -12.43
CA SER A 72 32.17 5.86 -13.02
C SER A 72 33.18 6.98 -12.84
N TYR A 73 34.43 6.62 -12.63
CA TYR A 73 35.53 7.58 -12.61
C TYR A 73 35.85 8.17 -14.00
N HIS A 74 35.36 7.53 -15.06
CA HIS A 74 35.54 8.03 -16.42
C HIS A 74 34.36 8.87 -16.87
N ARG A 75 34.65 10.00 -17.49
CA ARG A 75 33.63 10.94 -18.03
C ARG A 75 32.92 10.42 -19.30
N ARG A 76 32.95 9.14 -19.55
CA ARG A 76 32.30 8.50 -20.71
C ARG A 76 30.98 7.85 -20.31
N THR A 77 30.23 7.42 -21.31
CA THR A 77 28.97 6.72 -21.13
C THR A 77 29.13 5.49 -20.24
N VAL A 78 28.27 5.37 -19.24
CA VAL A 78 28.17 4.21 -18.39
C VAL A 78 27.06 3.31 -18.93
N CYS A 79 27.40 2.08 -19.28
CA CYS A 79 26.41 1.06 -19.64
C CYS A 79 26.17 0.15 -18.44
N MET A 80 24.91 -0.09 -18.14
CA MET A 80 24.51 -0.92 -17.01
C MET A 80 23.36 -1.83 -17.41
N ARG A 81 23.46 -3.07 -17.04
CA ARG A 81 22.36 -4.02 -17.04
C ARG A 81 22.18 -4.50 -15.60
N VAL A 82 20.96 -4.41 -15.09
CA VAL A 82 20.65 -4.75 -13.71
C VAL A 82 19.52 -5.75 -13.67
N GLU A 83 19.64 -6.75 -12.82
CA GLU A 83 18.57 -7.66 -12.50
C GLU A 83 18.37 -7.72 -10.99
N LEU A 84 17.11 -7.68 -10.56
CA LEU A 84 16.72 -7.76 -9.15
C LEU A 84 16.11 -9.12 -8.88
N TYR A 85 16.71 -9.85 -7.96
CA TYR A 85 16.17 -11.11 -7.46
C TYR A 85 15.51 -10.87 -6.11
N GLY A 86 14.28 -11.30 -5.95
CA GLY A 86 13.52 -11.15 -4.72
C GLY A 86 12.16 -11.81 -4.83
N CYS A 87 11.41 -11.79 -3.75
CA CYS A 87 10.02 -12.21 -3.76
C CYS A 87 9.13 -10.99 -4.09
N PRO A 88 8.22 -11.09 -5.07
CA PRO A 88 7.25 -10.03 -5.25
C PRO A 88 6.43 -9.89 -3.96
N TRP A 89 6.34 -8.67 -3.43
CA TRP A 89 5.42 -8.37 -2.37
C TRP A 89 4.02 -8.31 -2.97
N ASN A 90 3.24 -9.31 -2.65
CA ASN A 90 1.82 -9.32 -2.93
C ASN A 90 1.11 -9.22 -1.58
N ASP A 91 0.38 -8.15 -1.34
CA ASP A 91 -0.52 -7.99 -0.20
C ASP A 91 -1.62 -9.06 -0.21
N GLY A 92 -1.74 -9.79 -1.32
CA GLY A 92 -2.55 -10.98 -1.47
C GLY A 92 -4.03 -10.71 -1.50
N ILE A 93 -4.46 -9.47 -1.61
CA ILE A 93 -5.86 -9.11 -1.79
C ILE A 93 -6.29 -9.57 -3.18
N VAL A 94 -7.30 -10.45 -3.23
CA VAL A 94 -7.89 -10.94 -4.47
C VAL A 94 -9.10 -10.09 -4.85
N SER A 95 -9.88 -9.69 -3.86
CA SER A 95 -11.07 -8.86 -4.07
C SER A 95 -11.52 -8.21 -2.77
N TYR A 96 -12.35 -7.18 -2.91
CA TYR A 96 -13.17 -6.71 -1.81
C TYR A 96 -14.63 -6.57 -2.24
N SER A 97 -15.53 -6.50 -1.25
CA SER A 97 -16.96 -6.27 -1.45
C SER A 97 -17.44 -5.23 -0.45
N MET A 98 -18.24 -4.29 -0.93
CA MET A 98 -18.70 -3.16 -0.14
C MET A 98 -20.00 -2.58 -0.71
N PRO A 99 -20.76 -1.82 0.07
CA PRO A 99 -21.83 -1.00 -0.49
C PRO A 99 -21.26 0.04 -1.46
N GLN A 100 -22.02 0.40 -2.48
CA GLN A 100 -21.66 1.52 -3.36
C GLN A 100 -21.45 2.81 -2.55
N GLY A 101 -20.52 3.62 -2.98
CA GLY A 101 -20.36 4.97 -2.46
C GLY A 101 -21.57 5.87 -2.75
N ASP A 102 -21.64 7.00 -2.10
CA ASP A 102 -22.75 7.93 -2.20
C ASP A 102 -22.42 9.19 -3.01
N LYS A 103 -23.45 9.91 -3.45
CA LYS A 103 -23.33 11.21 -4.11
C LYS A 103 -23.46 12.36 -3.13
N ARG A 104 -22.71 13.44 -3.39
CA ARG A 104 -22.82 14.72 -2.69
C ARG A 104 -23.02 15.83 -3.70
N SER A 105 -24.25 16.25 -3.90
CA SER A 105 -24.63 17.17 -4.99
C SER A 105 -24.21 16.59 -6.35
N ASN A 106 -23.37 17.29 -7.09
CA ASN A 106 -22.87 16.86 -8.39
C ASN A 106 -21.60 15.97 -8.29
N TRP A 107 -21.19 15.58 -7.10
CA TRP A 107 -19.97 14.81 -6.87
C TRP A 107 -20.31 13.37 -6.54
N GLU A 108 -19.64 12.46 -7.20
CA GLU A 108 -19.82 11.04 -7.01
C GLU A 108 -18.58 10.48 -6.30
N PHE A 109 -18.77 9.97 -5.09
CA PHE A 109 -17.72 9.29 -4.33
C PHE A 109 -17.84 7.79 -4.47
N PHE A 110 -17.97 7.35 -5.72
CA PHE A 110 -18.02 5.95 -6.10
C PHE A 110 -16.61 5.42 -6.29
N ASP A 111 -16.46 4.11 -6.21
CA ASP A 111 -15.26 3.44 -6.70
C ASP A 111 -15.32 3.34 -8.22
N ALA A 112 -14.72 4.31 -8.89
CA ALA A 112 -14.83 4.46 -10.34
C ALA A 112 -14.00 3.41 -11.11
N THR A 113 -13.05 2.74 -10.45
CA THR A 113 -12.18 1.75 -11.08
C THR A 113 -12.51 0.31 -10.68
N TYR A 114 -13.64 0.13 -9.98
CA TYR A 114 -14.04 -1.18 -9.49
C TYR A 114 -14.35 -2.16 -10.63
N ASP A 115 -13.66 -3.29 -10.66
CA ASP A 115 -13.74 -4.30 -11.72
C ASP A 115 -14.65 -5.50 -11.40
N GLY A 116 -15.29 -5.51 -10.22
CA GLY A 116 -16.23 -6.53 -9.80
C GLY A 116 -17.63 -6.35 -10.39
N TYR A 117 -18.59 -7.08 -9.88
CA TYR A 117 -19.97 -7.04 -10.34
C TYR A 117 -20.90 -6.39 -9.31
N TRP A 118 -22.05 -5.93 -9.80
CA TRP A 118 -23.09 -5.29 -9.00
C TRP A 118 -24.25 -6.27 -8.72
N ASP A 119 -24.56 -6.43 -7.43
CA ASP A 119 -25.75 -7.16 -6.98
C ASP A 119 -26.29 -6.49 -5.69
N GLY A 120 -26.87 -5.29 -5.85
CA GLY A 120 -27.29 -4.45 -4.73
C GLY A 120 -26.12 -3.85 -3.94
N GLN A 121 -24.92 -4.36 -4.13
CA GLN A 121 -23.64 -3.87 -3.63
C GLN A 121 -22.51 -4.29 -4.59
N LEU A 122 -21.34 -3.70 -4.43
CA LEU A 122 -20.14 -4.07 -5.18
C LEU A 122 -19.56 -5.38 -4.62
N LEU A 123 -19.37 -6.39 -5.47
CA LEU A 123 -18.96 -7.74 -5.08
C LEU A 123 -17.74 -8.23 -5.86
N ARG A 124 -16.79 -8.80 -5.14
CA ARG A 124 -15.64 -9.56 -5.66
C ARG A 124 -14.83 -8.84 -6.72
N GLY A 125 -14.56 -7.56 -6.55
CA GLY A 125 -13.70 -6.77 -7.42
C GLY A 125 -12.56 -6.11 -6.67
N LEU A 126 -11.70 -5.46 -7.43
CA LEU A 126 -10.66 -4.56 -6.99
C LEU A 126 -10.94 -3.16 -7.55
N GLY A 127 -10.43 -2.13 -6.92
CA GLY A 127 -10.61 -0.75 -7.36
C GLY A 127 -9.80 0.23 -6.52
N GLN A 128 -10.31 1.42 -6.32
CA GLN A 128 -9.62 2.54 -5.70
C GLN A 128 -9.11 2.28 -4.28
N LEU A 129 -9.81 1.43 -3.51
CA LEU A 129 -9.39 1.17 -2.12
C LEU A 129 -8.07 0.38 -2.01
N THR A 130 -7.54 -0.14 -3.10
CA THR A 130 -6.35 -1.01 -3.11
C THR A 130 -5.38 -0.73 -4.27
N ASP A 131 -5.57 0.38 -5.01
CA ASP A 131 -4.78 0.71 -6.20
C ASP A 131 -3.42 1.38 -5.87
N GLY A 132 -3.17 1.63 -4.60
CA GLY A 132 -1.92 2.27 -4.15
C GLY A 132 -1.92 3.78 -4.25
N LYS A 133 -3.02 4.41 -4.66
CA LYS A 133 -3.14 5.85 -4.76
C LYS A 133 -3.90 6.41 -3.57
N ILE A 134 -3.49 7.58 -3.11
CA ILE A 134 -4.18 8.31 -2.04
C ILE A 134 -4.84 9.55 -2.60
N GLY A 135 -6.04 9.84 -2.13
CA GLY A 135 -6.76 11.05 -2.47
C GLY A 135 -6.12 12.30 -1.84
N PRO A 136 -6.32 13.48 -2.44
CA PRO A 136 -5.85 14.74 -1.89
C PRO A 136 -6.55 15.08 -0.57
N ASP A 137 -5.87 15.80 0.34
CA ASP A 137 -6.46 16.23 1.63
C ASP A 137 -7.79 16.96 1.43
N ASN A 138 -7.83 17.91 0.50
CA ASN A 138 -9.06 18.55 0.10
C ASN A 138 -9.72 17.74 -1.03
N PHE A 139 -10.70 16.93 -0.71
CA PHE A 139 -11.44 16.12 -1.68
C PHE A 139 -12.19 16.96 -2.76
N LYS A 140 -12.29 18.28 -2.57
CA LYS A 140 -12.88 19.21 -3.54
C LYS A 140 -11.88 19.73 -4.55
N MET A 141 -10.58 19.64 -4.27
CA MET A 141 -9.55 20.07 -5.21
C MET A 141 -9.38 19.02 -6.30
N SER A 142 -9.89 19.35 -7.45
CA SER A 142 -9.57 18.68 -8.70
C SER A 142 -8.95 19.71 -9.64
N TYR A 143 -7.91 19.33 -10.35
CA TYR A 143 -7.30 20.18 -11.38
C TYR A 143 -8.24 20.36 -12.58
N TYR A 144 -9.13 19.38 -12.79
CA TYR A 144 -10.17 19.40 -13.83
C TYR A 144 -11.53 19.12 -13.21
N ASP A 145 -12.56 19.83 -13.68
CA ASP A 145 -13.92 19.72 -13.15
C ASP A 145 -14.54 18.30 -13.21
N TYR A 146 -14.04 17.45 -14.10
CA TYR A 146 -14.48 16.06 -14.25
C TYR A 146 -13.80 15.08 -13.27
N ASP A 147 -12.76 15.51 -12.57
CA ASP A 147 -12.03 14.66 -11.61
C ASP A 147 -12.51 14.85 -10.15
N ARG A 148 -13.62 15.56 -9.96
CA ARG A 148 -14.13 15.90 -8.62
C ARG A 148 -14.51 14.66 -7.82
N GLY A 149 -13.91 14.51 -6.64
CA GLY A 149 -14.11 13.37 -5.76
C GLY A 149 -13.28 12.16 -6.09
N GLN A 150 -12.53 12.16 -7.18
CA GLN A 150 -11.63 11.06 -7.54
C GLN A 150 -10.54 10.86 -6.48
N GLY A 151 -10.20 9.60 -6.24
CA GLY A 151 -9.28 9.20 -5.18
C GLY A 151 -9.94 9.00 -3.82
N TRP A 152 -11.25 9.24 -3.68
CA TRP A 152 -12.01 8.99 -2.47
C TRP A 152 -13.27 8.19 -2.77
N VAL A 153 -13.48 7.11 -2.02
CA VAL A 153 -14.77 6.43 -1.93
C VAL A 153 -15.46 6.92 -0.66
N GLY A 154 -16.69 7.40 -0.78
CA GLY A 154 -17.39 8.05 0.32
C GLY A 154 -18.78 7.47 0.57
N TRP A 155 -19.13 7.34 1.83
CA TRP A 155 -20.43 6.83 2.26
C TRP A 155 -21.08 7.78 3.26
N ARG A 156 -22.42 7.86 3.20
CA ARG A 156 -23.23 8.68 4.09
C ARG A 156 -23.87 7.82 5.17
N ASN A 157 -23.96 8.40 6.37
CA ASN A 157 -24.65 7.77 7.49
C ASN A 157 -26.18 7.78 7.30
N ASP A 158 -26.71 8.89 6.80
CA ASP A 158 -28.16 9.10 6.65
C ASP A 158 -28.81 8.22 5.56
N THR A 159 -28.04 7.70 4.60
CA THR A 159 -28.54 6.76 3.58
C THR A 159 -28.59 5.31 4.07
N ARG A 160 -28.06 5.02 5.27
CA ARG A 160 -27.85 3.65 5.77
C ARG A 160 -28.80 3.22 6.88
N SER A 161 -29.77 4.05 7.25
CA SER A 161 -30.72 3.75 8.33
C SER A 161 -30.06 3.25 9.62
N GLY A 162 -28.90 3.83 9.98
CA GLY A 162 -28.13 3.44 11.17
C GLY A 162 -27.27 2.19 11.02
N HIS A 163 -27.26 1.54 9.86
CA HIS A 163 -26.39 0.39 9.63
C HIS A 163 -24.92 0.81 9.41
N PRO A 164 -23.97 0.13 10.05
CA PRO A 164 -22.55 0.42 9.87
C PRO A 164 -22.11 0.14 8.43
N LEU A 165 -21.03 0.80 8.02
CA LEU A 165 -20.39 0.50 6.75
C LEU A 165 -19.57 -0.79 6.87
N GLU A 166 -19.86 -1.80 6.06
CA GLU A 166 -19.09 -3.04 6.02
C GLU A 166 -18.31 -3.16 4.72
N ILE A 167 -17.00 -3.43 4.83
CA ILE A 167 -16.11 -3.76 3.72
C ILE A 167 -15.49 -5.13 4.00
N LYS A 168 -15.61 -6.06 3.05
CA LYS A 168 -15.07 -7.42 3.17
C LYS A 168 -13.94 -7.60 2.18
N PHE A 169 -12.80 -8.06 2.63
CA PHE A 169 -11.63 -8.39 1.82
C PHE A 169 -11.48 -9.91 1.73
N GLU A 170 -11.16 -10.40 0.54
CA GLU A 170 -10.75 -11.79 0.29
C GLU A 170 -9.27 -11.80 -0.11
N PHE A 171 -8.52 -12.71 0.47
CA PHE A 171 -7.11 -12.92 0.19
C PHE A 171 -6.89 -14.23 -0.59
N ASP A 172 -5.74 -14.31 -1.28
CA ASP A 172 -5.34 -15.48 -2.09
C ASP A 172 -5.24 -16.76 -1.27
N HIS A 173 -4.71 -16.66 -0.05
CA HIS A 173 -4.51 -17.77 0.88
C HIS A 173 -4.90 -17.35 2.29
N VAL A 174 -4.90 -18.31 3.21
CA VAL A 174 -4.92 -18.02 4.64
C VAL A 174 -3.61 -17.33 5.01
N ARG A 175 -3.72 -16.17 5.64
CA ARG A 175 -2.61 -15.29 6.01
C ARG A 175 -2.65 -14.94 7.47
N GLU A 176 -1.50 -14.56 8.00
CA GLU A 176 -1.34 -13.96 9.31
C GLU A 176 -1.26 -12.45 9.14
N PHE A 177 -2.07 -11.71 9.88
CA PHE A 177 -2.20 -10.26 9.78
C PHE A 177 -1.58 -9.56 10.98
N SER A 178 -0.62 -8.67 10.76
CA SER A 178 0.02 -7.87 11.81
C SER A 178 -0.59 -6.50 11.95
N ALA A 179 -0.98 -5.85 10.86
CA ALA A 179 -1.62 -4.53 10.86
C ALA A 179 -2.53 -4.31 9.66
N VAL A 180 -3.44 -3.34 9.79
CA VAL A 180 -4.19 -2.71 8.70
C VAL A 180 -3.93 -1.20 8.73
N HIS A 181 -3.80 -0.60 7.56
CA HIS A 181 -3.65 0.84 7.38
C HIS A 181 -4.84 1.35 6.57
N ILE A 182 -5.52 2.35 7.11
CA ILE A 182 -6.74 2.91 6.52
C ILE A 182 -6.51 4.40 6.31
N TYR A 183 -6.54 4.84 5.06
CA TYR A 183 -6.36 6.24 4.72
C TYR A 183 -7.71 6.93 4.59
N CYS A 184 -8.05 7.75 5.61
CA CYS A 184 -9.34 8.43 5.74
C CYS A 184 -9.21 9.94 5.58
N ASN A 185 -10.22 10.57 5.00
CA ASN A 185 -10.33 12.01 4.99
C ASN A 185 -10.88 12.54 6.32
N ASN A 186 -10.44 13.75 6.73
CA ASN A 186 -10.88 14.41 7.96
C ASN A 186 -11.18 15.90 7.74
N GLN A 187 -12.05 16.21 6.79
CA GLN A 187 -12.56 17.58 6.61
C GLN A 187 -13.83 17.80 7.44
N PHE A 188 -13.67 17.96 8.75
CA PHE A 188 -14.77 18.01 9.70
C PHE A 188 -15.72 19.21 9.46
N THR A 189 -15.24 20.36 8.96
CA THR A 189 -16.10 21.50 8.57
C THR A 189 -17.01 21.16 7.39
N LYS A 190 -16.73 20.09 6.65
CA LYS A 190 -17.54 19.54 5.56
C LYS A 190 -18.32 18.29 5.98
N GLU A 191 -18.46 18.03 7.27
CA GLU A 191 -19.12 16.83 7.84
C GLU A 191 -18.46 15.51 7.42
N VAL A 192 -17.18 15.54 7.03
CA VAL A 192 -16.37 14.37 6.72
C VAL A 192 -15.40 14.13 7.86
N GLN A 193 -15.49 12.98 8.50
CA GLN A 193 -14.57 12.61 9.59
C GLN A 193 -14.10 11.17 9.43
N VAL A 194 -13.01 10.87 10.12
CA VAL A 194 -12.61 9.49 10.37
C VAL A 194 -13.73 8.77 11.11
N PHE A 195 -13.85 7.48 10.93
CA PHE A 195 -14.81 6.66 11.66
C PHE A 195 -14.63 6.81 13.19
N SER A 196 -15.71 6.72 13.95
CA SER A 196 -15.63 6.71 15.42
C SER A 196 -15.04 5.40 15.94
N GLU A 197 -15.43 4.29 15.31
CA GLU A 197 -14.99 2.95 15.67
C GLU A 197 -14.91 2.05 14.45
N VAL A 198 -14.00 1.10 14.45
CA VAL A 198 -13.97 -0.01 13.50
C VAL A 198 -13.82 -1.33 14.21
N SER A 199 -14.70 -2.29 13.87
CA SER A 199 -14.61 -3.69 14.32
C SER A 199 -14.04 -4.52 13.18
N ILE A 200 -12.97 -5.28 13.46
CA ILE A 200 -12.23 -6.08 12.49
C ILE A 200 -12.42 -7.56 12.83
N MET A 201 -12.97 -8.30 11.90
CA MET A 201 -13.31 -9.71 12.07
C MET A 201 -12.61 -10.55 11.00
N PHE A 202 -12.22 -11.76 11.38
CA PHE A 202 -11.47 -12.69 10.54
C PHE A 202 -12.26 -13.97 10.29
N SER A 203 -12.09 -14.53 9.09
CA SER A 203 -12.67 -15.81 8.71
C SER A 203 -11.74 -16.57 7.77
N VAL A 204 -11.70 -17.89 7.90
CA VAL A 204 -10.99 -18.76 6.96
C VAL A 204 -11.89 -19.14 5.79
N GLY A 205 -13.17 -19.40 6.03
CA GLY A 205 -14.12 -19.84 5.02
C GLY A 205 -15.01 -18.73 4.43
N GLY A 206 -14.95 -17.51 4.95
CA GLY A 206 -15.73 -16.36 4.47
C GLY A 206 -17.19 -16.31 4.88
N LYS A 207 -17.76 -17.42 5.36
CA LYS A 207 -19.16 -17.51 5.78
C LYS A 207 -19.36 -17.15 7.25
N TYR A 208 -18.50 -17.68 8.11
CA TYR A 208 -18.55 -17.46 9.55
C TYR A 208 -17.28 -16.72 9.99
N TYR A 209 -17.47 -15.67 10.76
CA TYR A 209 -16.41 -14.90 11.40
C TYR A 209 -16.33 -15.34 12.86
N THR A 210 -15.23 -15.96 13.23
CA THR A 210 -15.01 -16.58 14.53
C THR A 210 -14.02 -15.79 15.37
N GLY A 211 -14.17 -15.88 16.69
CA GLY A 211 -13.35 -15.15 17.66
C GLY A 211 -13.84 -13.74 17.92
N ASP A 212 -13.29 -13.14 18.96
CA ASP A 212 -13.63 -11.77 19.32
C ASP A 212 -13.11 -10.79 18.27
N PRO A 213 -13.93 -9.81 17.82
CA PRO A 213 -13.48 -8.77 16.91
C PRO A 213 -12.39 -7.93 17.54
N ILE A 214 -11.44 -7.46 16.73
CA ILE A 214 -10.54 -6.39 17.16
C ILE A 214 -11.31 -5.09 17.00
N VAL A 215 -11.52 -4.39 18.10
CA VAL A 215 -12.22 -3.10 18.12
C VAL A 215 -11.21 -1.99 18.30
N TYR A 216 -11.28 -1.00 17.43
CA TYR A 216 -10.46 0.19 17.52
C TYR A 216 -11.33 1.44 17.50
N SER A 217 -11.26 2.24 18.57
CA SER A 217 -11.96 3.52 18.66
C SER A 217 -11.01 4.65 18.30
N TYR A 218 -11.41 5.49 17.36
CA TYR A 218 -10.62 6.64 16.94
C TYR A 218 -10.97 7.86 17.81
N MET A 219 -9.91 8.51 18.32
CA MET A 219 -10.09 9.77 19.06
C MET A 219 -10.33 10.89 18.04
N GLU A 220 -11.48 11.54 18.14
CA GLU A 220 -11.87 12.62 17.24
C GLU A 220 -10.82 13.74 17.23
N ASP A 221 -10.40 14.14 16.01
CA ASP A 221 -9.49 15.26 15.79
C ASP A 221 -10.20 16.35 14.98
N LYS A 222 -10.54 17.44 15.66
CA LYS A 222 -11.16 18.64 15.05
C LYS A 222 -10.19 19.84 15.03
N ILE A 223 -8.88 19.58 15.04
CA ILE A 223 -7.86 20.64 15.02
C ILE A 223 -7.40 20.92 13.59
N PHE A 224 -7.09 19.86 12.84
CA PHE A 224 -6.55 19.99 11.49
C PHE A 224 -7.38 19.21 10.46
N GLU A 225 -7.76 19.91 9.38
CA GLU A 225 -8.48 19.33 8.23
C GLU A 225 -7.50 18.63 7.25
N GLN A 226 -6.87 17.56 7.71
CA GLN A 226 -5.94 16.75 6.90
C GLN A 226 -6.38 15.31 6.94
N SER A 227 -6.09 14.58 5.84
CA SER A 227 -6.32 13.14 5.81
C SER A 227 -5.44 12.41 6.84
N ARG A 228 -5.94 11.30 7.32
CA ARG A 228 -5.27 10.48 8.35
C ARG A 228 -4.98 9.08 7.83
N ASN A 229 -3.77 8.63 8.05
CA ASN A 229 -3.42 7.22 7.88
C ASN A 229 -3.51 6.52 9.24
N ILE A 230 -4.56 5.76 9.45
CA ILE A 230 -4.83 5.07 10.70
C ILE A 230 -4.24 3.67 10.60
N THR A 231 -3.32 3.35 11.52
CA THR A 231 -2.70 2.02 11.62
C THR A 231 -3.25 1.29 12.82
N ILE A 232 -3.83 0.12 12.59
CA ILE A 232 -4.40 -0.73 13.62
C ILE A 232 -3.65 -2.04 13.68
N LYS A 233 -3.14 -2.41 14.86
CA LYS A 233 -2.47 -3.70 15.08
C LYS A 233 -3.50 -4.83 15.10
N LEU A 234 -3.22 -5.89 14.35
CA LEU A 234 -4.12 -7.04 14.21
C LEU A 234 -3.69 -8.26 15.01
N HIS A 235 -2.63 -8.12 15.81
CA HIS A 235 -2.17 -9.13 16.77
C HIS A 235 -1.98 -10.52 16.17
N HIS A 236 -1.43 -10.59 14.95
CA HIS A 236 -1.14 -11.84 14.25
C HIS A 236 -2.36 -12.72 14.04
N ARG A 237 -3.54 -12.12 13.85
CA ARG A 237 -4.77 -12.84 13.54
C ARG A 237 -4.65 -13.57 12.21
N ILE A 238 -5.27 -14.74 12.15
CA ILE A 238 -5.23 -15.64 11.01
C ILE A 238 -6.58 -15.63 10.30
N GLY A 239 -6.56 -15.50 8.96
CA GLY A 239 -7.76 -15.54 8.15
C GLY A 239 -7.46 -15.56 6.65
N LYS A 240 -8.45 -15.87 5.84
CA LYS A 240 -8.47 -15.64 4.40
C LYS A 240 -9.40 -14.47 4.05
N PHE A 241 -10.38 -14.21 4.90
CA PHE A 241 -11.34 -13.13 4.76
C PHE A 241 -11.24 -12.21 5.97
N VAL A 242 -11.20 -10.90 5.70
CA VAL A 242 -11.21 -9.86 6.72
C VAL A 242 -12.41 -8.95 6.48
N LYS A 243 -13.23 -8.73 7.51
CA LYS A 243 -14.35 -7.81 7.47
C LYS A 243 -14.06 -6.62 8.36
N LEU A 244 -14.15 -5.43 7.80
CA LEU A 244 -14.09 -4.16 8.49
C LEU A 244 -15.51 -3.60 8.61
N ARG A 245 -15.94 -3.31 9.84
CA ARG A 245 -17.24 -2.69 10.12
C ARG A 245 -16.99 -1.34 10.78
N PHE A 246 -17.34 -0.27 10.07
CA PHE A 246 -17.10 1.10 10.50
C PHE A 246 -18.34 1.76 11.07
N SER A 247 -18.20 2.43 12.20
CA SER A 247 -19.20 3.30 12.80
C SER A 247 -18.90 4.76 12.43
N PHE A 248 -19.92 5.52 12.11
CA PHE A 248 -19.78 6.92 11.70
C PHE A 248 -19.57 7.85 12.90
N ALA A 249 -18.58 8.74 12.80
CA ALA A 249 -18.42 9.86 13.72
C ALA A 249 -19.19 11.09 13.27
N ALA A 250 -19.38 11.25 11.95
CA ALA A 250 -20.09 12.35 11.33
C ALA A 250 -20.99 11.86 10.19
N LYS A 251 -21.45 12.76 9.34
CA LYS A 251 -22.33 12.42 8.21
C LYS A 251 -21.64 11.57 7.15
N TRP A 252 -20.33 11.77 6.94
CA TRP A 252 -19.56 11.12 5.90
C TRP A 252 -18.33 10.38 6.47
N ILE A 253 -18.10 9.19 5.95
CA ILE A 253 -16.80 8.51 5.95
C ILE A 253 -16.28 8.51 4.53
N MET A 254 -15.03 8.94 4.31
CA MET A 254 -14.35 8.87 3.03
C MET A 254 -13.02 8.14 3.20
N ILE A 255 -12.83 7.07 2.41
CA ILE A 255 -11.63 6.24 2.43
C ILE A 255 -11.01 6.24 1.03
N SER A 256 -9.72 6.41 0.97
CA SER A 256 -8.97 6.40 -0.29
C SER A 256 -8.20 5.09 -0.48
N GLU A 257 -7.67 4.54 0.59
CA GLU A 257 -6.82 3.35 0.50
C GLU A 257 -6.90 2.51 1.77
N ILE A 258 -6.90 1.19 1.60
CA ILE A 258 -6.79 0.22 2.70
C ILE A 258 -5.70 -0.78 2.33
N THR A 259 -4.70 -0.91 3.18
CA THR A 259 -3.62 -1.88 2.99
C THR A 259 -3.41 -2.72 4.23
N PHE A 260 -2.95 -3.95 4.04
CA PHE A 260 -2.72 -4.89 5.13
C PHE A 260 -1.25 -5.32 5.17
N ASP A 261 -0.69 -5.34 6.36
CA ASP A 261 0.56 -6.04 6.62
C ASP A 261 0.22 -7.50 6.94
N SER A 262 0.47 -8.39 5.99
CA SER A 262 0.16 -9.80 6.14
C SER A 262 1.25 -10.70 5.57
N GLY A 263 1.45 -11.84 6.18
CA GLY A 263 2.37 -12.89 5.72
C GLY A 263 1.61 -14.16 5.33
N LYS A 264 2.10 -14.88 4.31
CA LYS A 264 1.60 -16.24 4.06
C LYS A 264 1.97 -17.12 5.24
N LEU A 265 1.01 -17.92 5.72
CA LEU A 265 1.30 -18.98 6.67
C LEU A 265 2.12 -20.07 5.95
N PHE A 266 3.43 -19.97 6.02
CA PHE A 266 4.30 -21.08 5.63
C PHE A 266 4.24 -22.13 6.75
N LYS A 267 3.77 -23.33 6.45
CA LYS A 267 4.23 -24.49 7.20
C LYS A 267 5.76 -24.48 7.07
N PHE A 268 6.45 -24.45 8.19
CA PHE A 268 7.90 -24.57 8.22
C PHE A 268 8.34 -25.91 7.58
N TYR A 269 8.47 -25.92 6.28
CA TYR A 269 9.41 -26.78 5.61
C TYR A 269 10.62 -25.89 5.34
N SER A 270 11.66 -26.13 6.11
CA SER A 270 12.96 -25.52 5.94
C SER A 270 13.43 -25.65 4.49
N SER A 271 13.33 -24.57 3.75
CA SER A 271 14.07 -24.42 2.51
C SER A 271 14.66 -23.00 2.47
N PRO A 272 15.96 -22.88 2.56
CA PRO A 272 16.64 -21.60 2.51
C PRO A 272 16.76 -21.15 1.04
N ASN A 273 15.73 -20.55 0.48
CA ASN A 273 15.81 -19.92 -0.83
C ASN A 273 15.69 -18.40 -0.69
N PHE A 274 16.69 -17.80 -0.04
CA PHE A 274 16.98 -16.38 -0.24
C PHE A 274 17.58 -16.23 -1.64
N LYS A 275 16.91 -15.51 -2.51
CA LYS A 275 17.41 -15.22 -3.85
C LYS A 275 18.27 -13.95 -3.81
N THR A 276 19.40 -14.02 -4.41
CA THR A 276 20.49 -13.05 -4.48
C THR A 276 20.23 -12.01 -5.57
N PHE A 277 20.73 -10.79 -5.43
CA PHE A 277 20.70 -9.78 -6.51
C PHE A 277 21.90 -9.97 -7.44
N THR A 278 21.66 -9.92 -8.74
CA THR A 278 22.72 -10.03 -9.75
C THR A 278 22.80 -8.75 -10.57
N ILE A 279 24.00 -8.20 -10.77
CA ILE A 279 24.26 -7.03 -11.60
C ILE A 279 25.13 -7.47 -12.78
N PHE A 280 24.64 -7.26 -13.99
CA PHE A 280 25.34 -7.56 -15.23
C PHE A 280 26.00 -6.33 -15.86
#